data_76dcde5ca010f26a472f1ccab9ddf7dd
#
_entry.id   76dcde5ca010f26a472f1ccab9ddf7dd
#
_cell.length_a   1.000
_cell.length_b   1.000
_cell.length_c   1.000
_cell.angle_alpha   90.00
_cell.angle_beta   90.00
_cell.angle_gamma   90.00
#
_symmetry.space_group_name_H-M   'P 1'
#
loop_
_entity.id
_entity.type
_entity.pdbx_description
1 polymer ?
#
loop_
_entity_poly.entity_id
_entity_poly.type
_entity_poly.pdbx_seq_one_letter_code
_entity_poly.pdbx_strand_id
1 'polypeptide(L)'
;ISGGVKNYHRKYIPRSVFHDPEDKPAFILGNAPSRSKIDISKLKEHGYTYGCNAIYRDFTPDFLVTVDVAIAGEIVESGYAKDNVVYGGYKSILTHGEDITLIPKHPAFSTGNTATHIASFDGHKEVYLIGFNPDPKQKTVDNIYNGTNCYKPEGTTIMHELWVKQL
;
A
#
# COMPACT_ATOMS: atom_id res chain seq x y z
N ILE A 1 -22.34 -1.76 16.64
CA ILE A 1 -21.90 -1.98 15.25
C ILE A 1 -22.20 -0.74 14.37
N SER A 2 -23.33 -0.04 14.54
CA SER A 2 -23.67 1.14 13.73
C SER A 2 -22.78 2.37 13.98
N GLY A 3 -22.17 2.49 15.15
CA GLY A 3 -21.26 3.60 15.48
C GLY A 3 -19.91 3.52 14.78
N GLY A 4 -19.36 2.30 14.56
CA GLY A 4 -18.09 2.09 13.87
C GLY A 4 -18.12 2.50 12.40
N VAL A 5 -19.19 2.16 11.68
CA VAL A 5 -19.34 2.51 10.26
C VAL A 5 -19.33 4.02 10.03
N LYS A 6 -19.92 4.81 10.92
CA LYS A 6 -19.91 6.27 10.81
C LYS A 6 -18.50 6.87 10.95
N ASN A 7 -17.63 6.25 11.75
CA ASN A 7 -16.27 6.73 11.93
C ASN A 7 -15.38 6.42 10.70
N TYR A 8 -15.58 5.29 10.04
CA TYR A 8 -14.84 4.95 8.83
C TYR A 8 -15.14 5.92 7.69
N HIS A 9 -16.38 6.31 7.48
CA HIS A 9 -16.72 7.31 6.47
C HIS A 9 -16.09 8.68 6.74
N ARG A 10 -15.81 9.05 7.98
CA ARG A 10 -15.18 10.31 8.34
C ARG A 10 -13.67 10.33 8.10
N LYS A 11 -13.01 9.17 8.14
CA LYS A 11 -11.56 9.08 7.92
C LYS A 11 -11.18 9.07 6.44
N TYR A 12 -12.12 8.68 5.56
CA TYR A 12 -11.87 8.71 4.14
C TYR A 12 -12.19 10.11 3.58
N ILE A 13 -11.15 10.84 3.32
CA ILE A 13 -11.23 12.12 2.64
C ILE A 13 -10.27 12.03 1.45
N PRO A 14 -10.80 12.09 0.20
CA PRO A 14 -9.94 12.09 -0.97
C PRO A 14 -8.90 13.21 -0.85
N ARG A 15 -7.65 12.91 -1.16
CA ARG A 15 -6.58 13.91 -1.11
C ARG A 15 -6.86 15.10 -1.99
N SER A 16 -7.49 14.88 -3.12
CA SER A 16 -7.93 15.92 -4.06
C SER A 16 -8.80 17.02 -3.43
N VAL A 17 -9.39 16.76 -2.26
CA VAL A 17 -10.15 17.79 -1.50
C VAL A 17 -9.22 18.74 -0.74
N PHE A 18 -8.01 18.32 -0.38
CA PHE A 18 -7.07 19.08 0.44
C PHE A 18 -5.82 19.52 -0.31
N HIS A 19 -5.52 18.88 -1.41
CA HIS A 19 -4.36 19.16 -2.23
C HIS A 19 -4.81 19.24 -3.68
N ASP A 20 -4.06 19.95 -4.47
CA ASP A 20 -4.07 19.78 -5.90
C ASP A 20 -3.00 18.74 -6.27
N PRO A 21 -3.32 17.43 -6.28
CA PRO A 21 -2.37 16.38 -6.59
C PRO A 21 -1.96 16.43 -8.07
N GLU A 22 -2.67 17.20 -8.91
CA GLU A 22 -2.43 17.30 -10.33
C GLU A 22 -1.02 17.80 -10.65
N ASP A 23 -0.45 18.62 -9.78
CA ASP A 23 0.88 19.20 -9.95
C ASP A 23 2.01 18.34 -9.35
N LYS A 24 1.69 17.21 -8.69
CA LYS A 24 2.69 16.34 -8.08
C LYS A 24 2.47 14.87 -8.44
N PRO A 25 3.53 14.15 -8.82
CA PRO A 25 3.44 12.72 -9.09
C PRO A 25 3.18 11.90 -7.83
N ALA A 26 2.68 10.69 -8.02
CA ALA A 26 2.63 9.64 -7.02
C ALA A 26 3.72 8.59 -7.25
N PHE A 27 4.39 8.18 -6.18
CA PHE A 27 5.37 7.10 -6.19
C PHE A 27 4.79 5.89 -5.45
N ILE A 28 4.51 4.82 -6.16
CA ILE A 28 4.01 3.58 -5.59
C ILE A 28 5.20 2.69 -5.26
N LEU A 29 5.37 2.39 -3.97
CA LEU A 29 6.54 1.69 -3.46
C LEU A 29 6.19 0.24 -3.15
N GLY A 30 6.48 -0.64 -4.10
CA GLY A 30 6.46 -2.09 -3.94
C GLY A 30 7.69 -2.60 -3.18
N ASN A 31 7.76 -3.91 -2.97
CA ASN A 31 8.79 -4.54 -2.13
C ASN A 31 9.74 -5.47 -2.90
N ALA A 32 9.80 -5.37 -4.23
CA ALA A 32 10.77 -6.12 -4.99
C ALA A 32 12.20 -5.57 -4.80
N PRO A 33 13.25 -6.41 -4.93
CA PRO A 33 14.65 -6.02 -4.72
C PRO A 33 15.12 -4.84 -5.55
N SER A 34 14.51 -4.58 -6.71
CA SER A 34 14.82 -3.41 -7.54
C SER A 34 14.65 -2.08 -6.81
N ARG A 35 13.77 -2.02 -5.78
CA ARG A 35 13.59 -0.83 -4.93
C ARG A 35 14.89 -0.42 -4.25
N SER A 36 15.72 -1.38 -3.82
CA SER A 36 16.97 -1.11 -3.11
C SER A 36 18.02 -0.32 -3.95
N LYS A 37 17.78 -0.17 -5.25
CA LYS A 37 18.65 0.61 -6.14
C LYS A 37 18.29 2.10 -6.16
N ILE A 38 17.23 2.50 -5.49
CA ILE A 38 16.69 3.87 -5.50
C ILE A 38 16.68 4.41 -4.07
N ASP A 39 17.18 5.61 -3.89
CA ASP A 39 17.06 6.33 -2.62
C ASP A 39 15.63 6.88 -2.48
N ILE A 40 14.77 6.09 -1.86
CA ILE A 40 13.35 6.43 -1.68
C ILE A 40 13.13 7.57 -0.69
N SER A 41 14.12 7.91 0.15
CA SER A 41 14.00 8.99 1.14
C SER A 41 13.77 10.36 0.51
N LYS A 42 14.28 10.57 -0.70
CA LYS A 42 14.16 11.82 -1.46
C LYS A 42 12.84 11.98 -2.21
N LEU A 43 12.07 10.90 -2.37
CA LEU A 43 10.86 10.93 -3.19
C LEU A 43 9.80 11.89 -2.65
N LYS A 44 9.73 12.06 -1.32
CA LYS A 44 8.77 12.98 -0.68
C LYS A 44 8.98 14.44 -1.05
N GLU A 45 10.18 14.82 -1.47
CA GLU A 45 10.47 16.17 -1.95
C GLU A 45 9.83 16.44 -3.33
N HIS A 46 9.58 15.37 -4.10
CA HIS A 46 9.12 15.44 -5.47
C HIS A 46 7.64 15.09 -5.65
N GLY A 47 7.05 14.36 -4.72
CA GLY A 47 5.65 13.93 -4.84
C GLY A 47 5.17 13.16 -3.63
N TYR A 48 4.03 12.50 -3.77
CA TYR A 48 3.43 11.70 -2.72
C TYR A 48 3.85 10.23 -2.83
N THR A 49 4.10 9.60 -1.68
CA THR A 49 4.53 8.20 -1.60
C THR A 49 3.42 7.31 -1.08
N TYR A 50 3.11 6.25 -1.82
CA TYR A 50 2.15 5.21 -1.46
C TYR A 50 2.93 3.91 -1.24
N GLY A 51 3.18 3.57 0.01
CA GLY A 51 3.95 2.39 0.38
C GLY A 51 3.08 1.14 0.51
N CYS A 52 3.67 -0.03 0.25
CA CYS A 52 2.97 -1.31 0.30
C CYS A 52 3.42 -2.17 1.49
N ASN A 53 2.46 -2.66 2.28
CA ASN A 53 2.70 -3.67 3.31
C ASN A 53 3.84 -3.31 4.29
N ALA A 54 4.89 -4.14 4.37
CA ALA A 54 5.94 -4.01 5.38
C ALA A 54 6.93 -2.86 5.17
N ILE A 55 6.77 -2.02 4.14
CA ILE A 55 7.69 -0.89 3.90
C ILE A 55 7.79 0.07 5.09
N TYR A 56 6.74 0.15 5.91
CA TYR A 56 6.71 0.99 7.11
C TYR A 56 7.84 0.69 8.10
N ARG A 57 8.44 -0.50 8.02
CA ARG A 57 9.57 -0.92 8.86
C ARG A 57 10.85 -0.12 8.57
N ASP A 58 11.02 0.33 7.32
CA ASP A 58 12.23 0.98 6.83
C ASP A 58 12.00 2.43 6.41
N PHE A 59 10.76 2.74 5.99
CA PHE A 59 10.42 4.03 5.43
C PHE A 59 8.97 4.38 5.78
N THR A 60 8.73 5.61 6.18
CA THR A 60 7.38 6.12 6.46
C THR A 60 6.82 6.79 5.21
N PRO A 61 5.99 6.12 4.38
CA PRO A 61 5.34 6.75 3.24
C PRO A 61 4.26 7.75 3.69
N ASP A 62 3.78 8.60 2.78
CA ASP A 62 2.64 9.48 3.06
C ASP A 62 1.37 8.65 3.26
N PHE A 63 1.24 7.55 2.53
CA PHE A 63 0.16 6.59 2.65
C PHE A 63 0.71 5.17 2.67
N LEU A 64 0.33 4.40 3.67
CA LEU A 64 0.60 2.97 3.70
C LEU A 64 -0.65 2.22 3.22
N VAL A 65 -0.49 1.26 2.32
CA VAL A 65 -1.57 0.44 1.79
C VAL A 65 -1.31 -1.03 2.09
N THR A 66 -2.29 -1.73 2.63
CA THR A 66 -2.23 -3.17 2.85
C THR A 66 -3.59 -3.82 2.61
N VAL A 67 -3.59 -4.92 1.85
CA VAL A 67 -4.78 -5.76 1.64
C VAL A 67 -4.68 -7.08 2.41
N ASP A 68 -3.52 -7.36 2.99
CA ASP A 68 -3.25 -8.57 3.76
C ASP A 68 -3.57 -8.34 5.25
N VAL A 69 -4.44 -9.19 5.79
CA VAL A 69 -4.92 -9.08 7.18
C VAL A 69 -3.79 -9.30 8.19
N ALA A 70 -2.84 -10.20 7.91
CA ALA A 70 -1.73 -10.47 8.83
C ALA A 70 -0.79 -9.26 8.95
N ILE A 71 -0.44 -8.64 7.81
CA ILE A 71 0.36 -7.40 7.80
C ILE A 71 -0.41 -6.25 8.45
N ALA A 72 -1.71 -6.15 8.21
CA ALA A 72 -2.53 -5.13 8.86
C ALA A 72 -2.49 -5.25 10.39
N GLY A 73 -2.53 -6.49 10.91
CA GLY A 73 -2.38 -6.74 12.34
C GLY A 73 -1.04 -6.27 12.88
N GLU A 74 0.05 -6.62 12.21
CA GLU A 74 1.39 -6.18 12.59
C GLU A 74 1.52 -4.65 12.62
N ILE A 75 0.97 -3.96 11.60
CA ILE A 75 0.98 -2.50 11.53
C ILE A 75 0.25 -1.88 12.72
N VAL A 76 -0.91 -2.42 13.08
CA VAL A 76 -1.69 -1.93 14.23
C VAL A 76 -0.96 -2.21 15.55
N GLU A 77 -0.46 -3.43 15.74
CA GLU A 77 0.29 -3.83 16.94
C GLU A 77 1.57 -3.01 17.15
N SER A 78 2.22 -2.61 16.06
CA SER A 78 3.40 -1.72 16.12
C SER A 78 3.07 -0.29 16.57
N GLY A 79 1.79 0.09 16.58
CA GLY A 79 1.34 1.46 16.85
C GLY A 79 1.48 2.42 15.66
N TYR A 80 2.04 1.97 14.53
CA TYR A 80 2.27 2.80 13.35
C TYR A 80 1.00 3.49 12.83
N ALA A 81 -0.13 2.78 12.85
CA ALA A 81 -1.40 3.26 12.34
C ALA A 81 -2.03 4.41 13.16
N LYS A 82 -1.54 4.66 14.40
CA LYS A 82 -2.03 5.76 15.24
C LYS A 82 -1.63 7.13 14.70
N ASP A 83 -0.42 7.21 14.18
CA ASP A 83 0.18 8.48 13.74
C ASP A 83 0.24 8.61 12.22
N ASN A 84 -0.05 7.54 11.47
CA ASN A 84 0.10 7.49 10.03
C ASN A 84 -1.16 7.00 9.33
N VAL A 85 -1.38 7.45 8.10
CA VAL A 85 -2.50 6.99 7.29
C VAL A 85 -2.22 5.58 6.75
N VAL A 86 -3.05 4.63 7.15
CA VAL A 86 -3.00 3.25 6.69
C VAL A 86 -4.31 2.89 6.01
N TYR A 87 -4.25 2.55 4.73
CA TYR A 87 -5.39 2.02 3.98
C TYR A 87 -5.41 0.50 4.05
N GLY A 88 -6.55 -0.06 4.41
CA GLY A 88 -6.75 -1.51 4.49
C GLY A 88 -8.08 -1.97 3.91
N GLY A 89 -8.13 -3.25 3.54
CA GLY A 89 -9.34 -3.90 3.09
C GLY A 89 -10.36 -4.09 4.23
N TYR A 90 -11.61 -4.36 3.85
CA TYR A 90 -12.72 -4.58 4.78
C TYR A 90 -12.42 -5.61 5.89
N LYS A 91 -11.77 -6.72 5.54
CA LYS A 91 -11.40 -7.76 6.49
C LYS A 91 -10.42 -7.25 7.55
N SER A 92 -9.43 -6.44 7.13
CA SER A 92 -8.45 -5.85 8.05
C SER A 92 -9.12 -4.93 9.07
N ILE A 93 -10.08 -4.13 8.63
CA ILE A 93 -10.83 -3.24 9.51
C ILE A 93 -11.69 -4.00 10.51
N LEU A 94 -12.39 -5.05 10.06
CA LEU A 94 -13.19 -5.89 10.96
C LEU A 94 -12.35 -6.59 12.03
N THR A 95 -11.10 -6.95 11.69
CA THR A 95 -10.22 -7.70 12.58
C THR A 95 -9.41 -6.79 13.50
N HIS A 96 -8.95 -5.64 13.02
CA HIS A 96 -7.96 -4.80 13.69
C HIS A 96 -8.46 -3.39 14.05
N GLY A 97 -9.71 -3.06 13.73
CA GLY A 97 -10.39 -1.89 14.27
C GLY A 97 -10.14 -0.56 13.57
N GLU A 98 -10.19 0.51 14.38
CA GLU A 98 -10.43 1.88 13.89
C GLU A 98 -9.18 2.60 13.36
N ASP A 99 -8.00 2.08 13.61
CA ASP A 99 -6.75 2.73 13.20
C ASP A 99 -6.46 2.58 11.69
N ILE A 100 -7.23 1.72 11.01
CA ILE A 100 -7.12 1.49 9.58
C ILE A 100 -8.21 2.22 8.83
N THR A 101 -7.86 2.95 7.79
CA THR A 101 -8.79 3.64 6.89
C THR A 101 -9.27 2.67 5.80
N LEU A 102 -10.57 2.59 5.59
CA LEU A 102 -11.14 1.72 4.56
C LEU A 102 -10.73 2.18 3.15
N ILE A 103 -10.25 1.25 2.35
CA ILE A 103 -10.09 1.46 0.91
C ILE A 103 -11.49 1.67 0.30
N PRO A 104 -11.75 2.81 -0.36
CA PRO A 104 -13.12 3.24 -0.72
C PRO A 104 -13.79 2.31 -1.72
N LYS A 105 -13.03 1.76 -2.65
CA LYS A 105 -13.48 0.78 -3.61
C LYS A 105 -12.37 -0.24 -3.80
N HIS A 106 -12.51 -1.38 -3.15
CA HIS A 106 -11.49 -2.42 -3.20
C HIS A 106 -11.72 -3.34 -4.41
N PRO A 107 -10.90 -3.24 -5.45
CA PRO A 107 -11.06 -4.06 -6.66
C PRO A 107 -10.52 -5.50 -6.50
N ALA A 108 -10.21 -5.94 -5.29
CA ALA A 108 -9.62 -7.25 -4.97
C ALA A 108 -8.25 -7.50 -5.64
N PHE A 109 -7.45 -6.46 -5.76
CA PHE A 109 -6.14 -6.50 -6.40
C PHE A 109 -5.02 -6.82 -5.42
N SER A 110 -3.80 -7.06 -5.93
CA SER A 110 -2.59 -7.05 -5.11
C SER A 110 -2.42 -5.69 -4.41
N THR A 111 -1.65 -5.66 -3.33
CA THR A 111 -1.42 -4.41 -2.59
C THR A 111 -0.84 -3.31 -3.48
N GLY A 112 0.11 -3.64 -4.36
CA GLY A 112 0.70 -2.67 -5.29
C GLY A 112 -0.33 -2.08 -6.25
N ASN A 113 -1.15 -2.91 -6.86
CA ASN A 113 -2.20 -2.45 -7.77
C ASN A 113 -3.29 -1.66 -7.04
N THR A 114 -3.60 -2.03 -5.80
CA THR A 114 -4.52 -1.27 -4.94
C THR A 114 -3.95 0.11 -4.60
N ALA A 115 -2.66 0.20 -4.28
CA ALA A 115 -1.99 1.48 -4.03
C ALA A 115 -1.99 2.37 -5.27
N THR A 116 -1.74 1.79 -6.46
CA THR A 116 -1.84 2.49 -7.75
C THR A 116 -3.26 3.01 -8.00
N HIS A 117 -4.26 2.19 -7.71
CA HIS A 117 -5.67 2.59 -7.82
C HIS A 117 -6.01 3.76 -6.88
N ILE A 118 -5.55 3.72 -5.61
CA ILE A 118 -5.78 4.81 -4.66
C ILE A 118 -5.12 6.10 -5.14
N ALA A 119 -3.87 6.06 -5.59
CA ALA A 119 -3.17 7.23 -6.11
C ALA A 119 -3.90 7.84 -7.32
N SER A 120 -4.37 7.00 -8.25
CA SER A 120 -5.17 7.45 -9.39
C SER A 120 -6.51 8.04 -8.95
N PHE A 121 -7.16 7.44 -7.95
CA PHE A 121 -8.41 7.94 -7.39
C PHE A 121 -8.22 9.28 -6.66
N ASP A 122 -7.06 9.48 -6.04
CA ASP A 122 -6.68 10.74 -5.39
C ASP A 122 -6.42 11.86 -6.42
N GLY A 123 -6.35 11.54 -7.72
CA GLY A 123 -6.26 12.52 -8.81
C GLY A 123 -4.85 12.75 -9.36
N HIS A 124 -3.85 11.94 -8.98
CA HIS A 124 -2.52 12.04 -9.55
C HIS A 124 -2.52 11.72 -11.05
N LYS A 125 -1.96 12.62 -11.87
CA LYS A 125 -1.83 12.43 -13.32
C LYS A 125 -0.63 11.58 -13.71
N GLU A 126 0.40 11.60 -12.88
CA GLU A 126 1.62 10.82 -13.06
C GLU A 126 1.82 9.86 -11.90
N VAL A 127 1.96 8.58 -12.21
CA VAL A 127 2.14 7.52 -11.23
C VAL A 127 3.37 6.69 -11.60
N TYR A 128 4.35 6.65 -10.72
CA TYR A 128 5.60 5.91 -10.90
C TYR A 128 5.61 4.66 -10.02
N LEU A 129 5.89 3.51 -10.63
CA LEU A 129 5.96 2.22 -9.95
C LEU A 129 7.42 1.88 -9.63
N ILE A 130 7.75 1.74 -8.34
CA ILE A 130 9.11 1.45 -7.84
C ILE A 130 9.08 0.15 -7.04
N GLY A 131 9.98 -0.77 -7.33
CA GLY A 131 9.99 -2.08 -6.66
C GLY A 131 8.89 -3.03 -7.16
N PHE A 132 8.57 -2.94 -8.44
CA PHE A 132 7.68 -3.85 -9.15
C PHE A 132 8.51 -4.61 -10.18
N ASN A 133 8.66 -5.92 -9.98
CA ASN A 133 9.41 -6.79 -10.89
C ASN A 133 8.48 -7.85 -11.47
N PRO A 134 7.67 -7.54 -12.48
CA PRO A 134 6.80 -8.53 -13.13
C PRO A 134 7.65 -9.38 -14.08
N ASP A 135 8.28 -10.43 -13.57
CA ASP A 135 8.95 -11.44 -14.41
C ASP A 135 8.02 -12.66 -14.56
N PRO A 136 7.44 -12.89 -15.73
CA PRO A 136 6.52 -14.01 -15.96
C PRO A 136 7.20 -15.39 -15.85
N LYS A 137 8.51 -15.45 -15.79
CA LYS A 137 9.27 -16.70 -15.60
C LYS A 137 9.44 -17.07 -14.12
N GLN A 138 9.28 -16.13 -13.22
CA GLN A 138 9.36 -16.40 -11.79
C GLN A 138 8.07 -17.05 -11.28
N LYS A 139 8.21 -18.07 -10.43
CA LYS A 139 7.09 -18.75 -9.77
C LYS A 139 6.72 -18.13 -8.43
N THR A 140 7.63 -17.40 -7.83
CA THR A 140 7.46 -16.77 -6.51
C THR A 140 7.87 -15.30 -6.55
N VAL A 141 7.25 -14.50 -5.69
CA VAL A 141 7.64 -13.09 -5.52
C VAL A 141 8.98 -13.02 -4.81
N ASP A 142 9.94 -12.39 -5.45
CA ASP A 142 11.13 -11.95 -4.77
C ASP A 142 10.82 -10.64 -4.03
N ASN A 143 10.97 -10.69 -2.70
CA ASN A 143 10.56 -9.61 -1.81
C ASN A 143 11.65 -9.36 -0.78
N ILE A 144 12.03 -8.11 -0.57
CA ILE A 144 13.11 -7.74 0.36
C ILE A 144 12.82 -8.14 1.82
N TYR A 145 11.57 -8.43 2.15
CA TYR A 145 11.17 -8.91 3.49
C TYR A 145 11.02 -10.42 3.60
N ASN A 146 11.39 -11.20 2.57
CA ASN A 146 11.34 -12.66 2.64
C ASN A 146 12.09 -13.19 3.87
N GLY A 147 11.50 -14.15 4.58
CA GLY A 147 12.05 -14.70 5.82
C GLY A 147 11.81 -13.84 7.06
N THR A 148 11.11 -12.74 6.96
CA THR A 148 10.69 -11.92 8.11
C THR A 148 9.24 -12.21 8.51
N ASN A 149 8.76 -11.56 9.59
CA ASN A 149 7.37 -11.71 10.04
C ASN A 149 6.38 -11.46 8.89
N CYS A 150 5.36 -12.28 8.78
CA CYS A 150 4.35 -12.32 7.72
C CYS A 150 4.87 -12.69 6.31
N TYR A 151 6.17 -12.93 6.11
CA TYR A 151 6.77 -13.28 4.82
C TYR A 151 7.55 -14.58 4.90
N LYS A 152 7.14 -15.58 4.10
CA LYS A 152 7.85 -16.85 4.00
C LYS A 152 9.21 -16.69 3.34
N PRO A 153 10.25 -17.46 3.76
CA PRO A 153 11.57 -17.39 3.13
C PRO A 153 11.56 -17.68 1.63
N GLU A 154 10.74 -18.65 1.21
CA GLU A 154 10.58 -19.06 -0.18
C GLU A 154 9.75 -18.10 -1.05
N GLY A 155 9.25 -17.04 -0.43
CA GLY A 155 8.35 -16.09 -1.10
C GLY A 155 6.93 -16.61 -1.26
N THR A 156 6.10 -15.81 -1.90
CA THR A 156 4.68 -16.11 -2.16
C THR A 156 4.52 -16.46 -3.65
N THR A 157 3.69 -17.46 -3.96
CA THR A 157 3.36 -17.80 -5.34
C THR A 157 2.77 -16.60 -6.07
N ILE A 158 3.27 -16.36 -7.28
CA ILE A 158 2.89 -15.20 -8.08
C ILE A 158 1.70 -15.52 -8.98
N MET A 159 0.80 -14.56 -9.06
CA MET A 159 -0.27 -14.52 -10.06
C MET A 159 0.06 -13.43 -11.11
N HIS A 160 1.19 -13.56 -11.78
CA HIS A 160 1.73 -12.52 -12.69
C HIS A 160 0.72 -12.03 -13.71
N GLU A 161 0.09 -12.94 -14.44
CA GLU A 161 -0.88 -12.57 -15.47
C GLU A 161 -2.02 -11.74 -14.90
N LEU A 162 -2.48 -12.11 -13.69
CA LEU A 162 -3.55 -11.38 -13.03
C LEU A 162 -3.06 -9.98 -12.62
N TRP A 163 -1.88 -9.89 -12.02
CA TRP A 163 -1.35 -8.61 -11.55
C TRP A 163 -1.04 -7.63 -12.69
N VAL A 164 -0.49 -8.12 -13.80
CA VAL A 164 -0.25 -7.28 -14.99
C VAL A 164 -1.57 -6.81 -15.61
N LYS A 165 -2.62 -7.65 -15.62
CA LYS A 165 -3.94 -7.26 -16.11
C LYS A 165 -4.65 -6.23 -15.23
N GLN A 166 -4.21 -6.08 -13.98
CA GLN A 166 -4.78 -5.14 -13.01
C GLN A 166 -4.16 -3.73 -13.08
N LEU A 167 -2.96 -3.60 -13.67
CA LEU A 167 -2.31 -2.33 -13.95
C LEU A 167 -2.88 -1.68 -15.22
#